data_3de21298efdfff6ec0d74eda0fb19bbc
#
_entry.id   3de21298efdfff6ec0d74eda0fb19bbc
#
_cell.length_a   1.000
_cell.length_b   1.000
_cell.length_c   1.000
_cell.angle_alpha   90.00
_cell.angle_beta   90.00
_cell.angle_gamma   90.00
#
_symmetry.space_group_name_H-M   'P 1'
#
loop_
_entity.id
_entity.type
_entity.pdbx_description
1 polymer ?
#
loop_
_entity_poly.entity_id
_entity_poly.type
_entity_poly.pdbx_seq_one_letter_code
_entity_poly.pdbx_strand_id
1 'polypeptide(L)'
;MAGSRTYRTCAIVLDKTKLKETDLILTLLARDGREIRAVAKGARKPGSRLAARCELFCTADLLLAKGRSLDVVSQADLVGAPLGAAPTYEAMQRASVIAEGASLCCFEDATDPFVFSISAKALRVLGSLQDDCPHMDLLVAAYVFKLLSHVGYRPDLSSCVACGDPALAFFSASAGGLLCSSCAASVAGAEAVDAEAVNWLRALLPLTFDELVLQHVDTGTSNLLLAL
;
A
#
# COMPACT_ATOMS: atom_id res chain seq x y z
N MET A 1 -34.64 19.11 -13.54
CA MET A 1 -33.41 19.39 -12.77
C MET A 1 -33.01 18.10 -12.08
N ALA A 2 -31.98 17.40 -12.57
CA ALA A 2 -31.47 16.21 -11.90
C ALA A 2 -30.78 16.66 -10.60
N GLY A 3 -31.39 16.33 -9.47
CA GLY A 3 -30.80 16.64 -8.15
C GLY A 3 -29.40 16.04 -8.06
N SER A 4 -28.41 16.86 -7.73
CA SER A 4 -27.04 16.41 -7.45
C SER A 4 -27.12 15.35 -6.35
N ARG A 5 -26.93 14.07 -6.73
CA ARG A 5 -26.84 12.99 -5.74
C ARG A 5 -25.51 13.15 -5.02
N THR A 6 -25.56 13.61 -3.78
CA THR A 6 -24.41 13.61 -2.89
C THR A 6 -24.38 12.32 -2.07
N TYR A 7 -23.18 11.85 -1.75
CA TYR A 7 -22.99 10.70 -0.86
C TYR A 7 -21.77 10.94 0.03
N ARG A 8 -21.72 10.22 1.15
CA ARG A 8 -20.59 10.28 2.09
C ARG A 8 -19.77 9.01 2.00
N THR A 9 -18.45 9.15 2.12
CA THR A 9 -17.52 8.04 2.23
C THR A 9 -16.29 8.47 3.04
N CYS A 10 -15.72 7.51 3.77
CA CYS A 10 -14.38 7.64 4.34
C CYS A 10 -13.38 7.08 3.32
N ALA A 11 -12.33 7.79 3.01
CA ALA A 11 -11.35 7.35 2.01
C ALA A 11 -9.91 7.76 2.36
N ILE A 12 -8.95 6.98 1.87
CA ILE A 12 -7.51 7.34 1.85
C ILE A 12 -7.21 8.05 0.53
N VAL A 13 -6.44 9.12 0.58
CA VAL A 13 -5.94 9.80 -0.62
C VAL A 13 -4.70 9.07 -1.14
N LEU A 14 -4.84 8.34 -2.24
CA LEU A 14 -3.75 7.57 -2.85
C LEU A 14 -2.88 8.43 -3.77
N ASP A 15 -3.49 9.31 -4.56
CA ASP A 15 -2.80 10.19 -5.51
C ASP A 15 -3.49 11.55 -5.67
N LYS A 16 -2.70 12.54 -6.09
CA LYS A 16 -3.15 13.90 -6.40
C LYS A 16 -2.57 14.37 -7.73
N THR A 17 -3.40 14.48 -8.74
CA THR A 17 -3.03 15.01 -10.06
C THR A 17 -3.50 16.45 -10.24
N LYS A 18 -2.64 17.31 -10.77
CA LYS A 18 -3.00 18.72 -11.06
C LYS A 18 -4.06 18.80 -12.17
N LEU A 19 -5.15 19.52 -11.86
CA LEU A 19 -6.20 19.85 -12.85
C LEU A 19 -6.35 21.37 -12.90
N LYS A 20 -6.01 21.98 -14.03
CA LYS A 20 -5.99 23.44 -14.21
C LYS A 20 -5.07 24.14 -13.18
N GLU A 21 -5.27 25.44 -12.97
CA GLU A 21 -4.41 26.24 -12.09
C GLU A 21 -4.67 25.99 -10.59
N THR A 22 -5.92 25.78 -10.21
CA THR A 22 -6.35 25.77 -8.80
C THR A 22 -6.90 24.46 -8.30
N ASP A 23 -7.18 23.51 -9.18
CA ASP A 23 -7.91 22.30 -8.86
C ASP A 23 -6.98 21.06 -8.82
N LEU A 24 -7.39 20.04 -8.10
CA LEU A 24 -6.76 18.72 -8.08
C LEU A 24 -7.77 17.65 -8.48
N ILE A 25 -7.31 16.61 -9.15
CA ILE A 25 -7.98 15.31 -9.19
C ILE A 25 -7.38 14.48 -8.07
N LEU A 26 -8.23 13.90 -7.25
CA LEU A 26 -7.84 12.95 -6.19
C LEU A 26 -8.18 11.55 -6.66
N THR A 27 -7.24 10.62 -6.49
CA THR A 27 -7.50 9.19 -6.53
C THR A 27 -7.66 8.72 -5.09
N LEU A 28 -8.81 8.16 -4.78
CA LEU A 28 -9.24 7.85 -3.42
C LEU A 28 -9.54 6.35 -3.30
N LEU A 29 -9.04 5.72 -2.25
CA LEU A 29 -9.45 4.39 -1.82
C LEU A 29 -10.56 4.53 -0.77
N ALA A 30 -11.78 4.24 -1.15
CA ALA A 30 -12.92 4.28 -0.25
C ALA A 30 -12.89 3.12 0.77
N ARG A 31 -13.59 3.28 1.90
CA ARG A 31 -13.65 2.27 2.95
C ARG A 31 -14.19 0.92 2.48
N ASP A 32 -15.03 0.91 1.47
CA ASP A 32 -15.56 -0.31 0.85
C ASP A 32 -14.58 -0.94 -0.17
N GLY A 33 -13.38 -0.36 -0.35
CA GLY A 33 -12.32 -0.84 -1.22
C GLY A 33 -12.40 -0.36 -2.66
N ARG A 34 -13.42 0.41 -3.03
CA ARG A 34 -13.53 0.96 -4.39
C ARG A 34 -12.57 2.12 -4.62
N GLU A 35 -12.09 2.24 -5.86
CA GLU A 35 -11.48 3.47 -6.33
C GLU A 35 -12.55 4.54 -6.59
N ILE A 36 -12.29 5.77 -6.15
CA ILE A 36 -13.10 6.94 -6.48
C ILE A 36 -12.17 8.03 -7.02
N ARG A 37 -12.52 8.56 -8.18
CA ARG A 37 -11.81 9.72 -8.75
C ARG A 37 -12.68 10.97 -8.59
N ALA A 38 -12.16 11.99 -7.90
CA ALA A 38 -12.91 13.19 -7.57
C ALA A 38 -12.12 14.47 -7.77
N VAL A 39 -12.78 15.53 -8.22
CA VAL A 39 -12.20 16.87 -8.36
C VAL A 39 -12.33 17.64 -7.06
N ALA A 40 -11.22 18.05 -6.46
CA ALA A 40 -11.13 19.00 -5.36
C ALA A 40 -10.93 20.41 -5.91
N LYS A 41 -12.04 21.15 -6.09
CA LYS A 41 -12.02 22.50 -6.66
C LYS A 41 -11.35 23.48 -5.72
N GLY A 42 -10.43 24.30 -6.25
CA GLY A 42 -9.70 25.30 -5.49
C GLY A 42 -8.76 24.74 -4.42
N ALA A 43 -8.46 23.44 -4.45
CA ALA A 43 -7.58 22.82 -3.46
C ALA A 43 -6.15 23.38 -3.49
N ARG A 44 -5.70 23.96 -4.62
CA ARG A 44 -4.39 24.58 -4.76
C ARG A 44 -4.37 26.07 -4.46
N LYS A 45 -5.50 26.68 -4.11
CA LYS A 45 -5.54 28.10 -3.71
C LYS A 45 -4.85 28.28 -2.34
N PRO A 46 -4.11 29.41 -2.15
CA PRO A 46 -3.59 29.73 -0.83
C PRO A 46 -4.71 29.74 0.23
N GLY A 47 -4.46 29.12 1.38
CA GLY A 47 -5.45 29.01 2.46
C GLY A 47 -6.62 28.03 2.23
N SER A 48 -6.55 27.20 1.19
CA SER A 48 -7.58 26.19 0.92
C SER A 48 -7.67 25.19 2.05
N ARG A 49 -8.86 25.07 2.66
CA ARG A 49 -9.13 24.03 3.68
C ARG A 49 -9.12 22.62 3.10
N LEU A 50 -9.44 22.47 1.81
CA LEU A 50 -9.38 21.17 1.13
C LEU A 50 -7.94 20.69 0.94
N ALA A 51 -6.97 21.59 0.73
CA ALA A 51 -5.57 21.22 0.58
C ALA A 51 -5.07 20.37 1.75
N ALA A 52 -5.20 20.89 2.98
CA ALA A 52 -4.72 20.18 4.19
C ALA A 52 -5.51 18.93 4.55
N ARG A 53 -6.81 18.86 4.14
CA ARG A 53 -7.69 17.73 4.47
C ARG A 53 -7.63 16.61 3.44
N CYS A 54 -7.07 16.87 2.26
CA CYS A 54 -6.91 15.93 1.16
C CYS A 54 -5.43 15.77 0.80
N GLU A 55 -4.54 15.78 1.80
CA GLU A 55 -3.12 15.49 1.59
C GLU A 55 -2.90 14.00 1.28
N LEU A 56 -1.77 13.68 0.60
CA LEU A 56 -1.42 12.31 0.29
C LEU A 56 -1.38 11.46 1.56
N PHE A 57 -1.91 10.24 1.45
CA PHE A 57 -1.95 9.21 2.49
C PHE A 57 -2.82 9.56 3.70
N CYS A 58 -3.46 10.75 3.72
CA CYS A 58 -4.44 11.10 4.73
C CYS A 58 -5.74 10.31 4.53
N THR A 59 -6.41 10.00 5.63
CA THR A 59 -7.77 9.48 5.63
C THR A 59 -8.73 10.63 5.91
N ALA A 60 -9.76 10.78 5.11
CA ALA A 60 -10.76 11.83 5.27
C ALA A 60 -12.19 11.30 5.10
N ASP A 61 -13.12 11.90 5.86
CA ASP A 61 -14.55 11.77 5.61
C ASP A 61 -14.96 12.80 4.55
N LEU A 62 -15.45 12.31 3.43
CA LEU A 62 -15.75 13.10 2.24
C LEU A 62 -17.25 13.16 1.97
N LEU A 63 -17.75 14.36 1.67
CA LEU A 63 -19.04 14.54 1.00
C LEU A 63 -18.77 14.76 -0.48
N LEU A 64 -19.17 13.82 -1.31
CA LEU A 64 -18.97 13.83 -2.76
C LEU A 64 -20.28 14.10 -3.48
N ALA A 65 -20.24 14.94 -4.50
CA ALA A 65 -21.32 15.11 -5.45
C ALA A 65 -21.03 14.26 -6.70
N LYS A 66 -21.94 13.36 -7.05
CA LYS A 66 -21.82 12.47 -8.20
C LYS A 66 -21.68 13.28 -9.49
N GLY A 67 -20.58 13.10 -10.20
CA GLY A 67 -20.30 13.71 -11.51
C GLY A 67 -20.62 12.76 -12.64
N ARG A 68 -20.36 13.22 -13.87
CA ARG A 68 -20.54 12.40 -15.07
C ARG A 68 -19.36 11.45 -15.31
N SER A 69 -18.15 11.90 -15.07
CA SER A 69 -16.89 11.13 -15.22
C SER A 69 -16.03 11.21 -13.96
N LEU A 70 -16.05 12.31 -13.25
CA LEU A 70 -15.35 12.52 -11.99
C LEU A 70 -16.33 13.08 -10.98
N ASP A 71 -16.31 12.58 -9.78
CA ASP A 71 -17.07 13.15 -8.68
C ASP A 71 -16.49 14.51 -8.24
N VAL A 72 -17.20 15.27 -7.43
CA VAL A 72 -16.71 16.56 -6.93
C VAL A 72 -16.71 16.55 -5.41
N VAL A 73 -15.57 16.87 -4.82
CA VAL A 73 -15.44 17.03 -3.37
C VAL A 73 -16.19 18.29 -2.94
N SER A 74 -17.31 18.10 -2.22
CA SER A 74 -18.10 19.21 -1.64
C SER A 74 -17.62 19.57 -0.25
N GLN A 75 -17.23 18.57 0.54
CA GLN A 75 -16.68 18.74 1.89
C GLN A 75 -15.67 17.64 2.18
N ALA A 76 -14.64 17.94 2.94
CA ALA A 76 -13.69 17.00 3.48
C ALA A 76 -13.43 17.31 4.95
N ASP A 77 -13.42 16.30 5.80
CA ASP A 77 -13.04 16.38 7.20
C ASP A 77 -11.94 15.35 7.46
N LEU A 78 -10.79 15.82 7.96
CA LEU A 78 -9.62 14.96 8.22
C LEU A 78 -9.94 14.00 9.35
N VAL A 79 -9.78 12.70 9.08
CA VAL A 79 -9.91 11.61 10.07
C VAL A 79 -8.55 11.21 10.62
N GLY A 80 -7.53 11.16 9.76
CA GLY A 80 -6.18 10.82 10.17
C GLY A 80 -5.12 11.27 9.16
N ALA A 81 -3.96 11.66 9.70
CA ALA A 81 -2.76 11.99 8.95
C ALA A 81 -1.61 11.13 9.50
N PRO A 82 -1.51 9.86 9.06
CA PRO A 82 -0.62 8.87 9.68
C PRO A 82 0.85 9.29 9.67
N LEU A 83 1.30 9.99 8.62
CA LEU A 83 2.69 10.44 8.49
C LEU A 83 2.97 11.79 9.17
N GLY A 84 1.96 12.40 9.83
CA GLY A 84 2.14 13.70 10.45
C GLY A 84 2.20 14.87 9.46
N ALA A 85 2.63 16.05 9.94
CA ALA A 85 2.66 17.28 9.15
C ALA A 85 3.96 17.46 8.34
N ALA A 86 5.05 16.81 8.72
CA ALA A 86 6.35 16.90 8.08
C ALA A 86 7.00 15.49 8.01
N PRO A 87 6.50 14.61 7.14
CA PRO A 87 7.07 13.28 7.01
C PRO A 87 8.49 13.33 6.43
N THR A 88 9.33 12.35 6.80
CA THR A 88 10.64 12.16 6.20
C THR A 88 10.51 11.71 4.74
N TYR A 89 11.59 11.88 3.98
CA TYR A 89 11.63 11.40 2.59
C TYR A 89 11.46 9.88 2.51
N GLU A 90 12.08 9.16 3.43
CA GLU A 90 12.02 7.71 3.57
C GLU A 90 10.60 7.24 3.83
N ALA A 91 9.89 7.86 4.77
CA ALA A 91 8.48 7.54 5.05
C ALA A 91 7.57 7.83 3.85
N MET A 92 7.82 8.94 3.13
CA MET A 92 7.06 9.27 1.91
C MET A 92 7.26 8.24 0.79
N GLN A 93 8.49 7.76 0.58
CA GLN A 93 8.77 6.71 -0.42
C GLN A 93 8.01 5.43 -0.09
N ARG A 94 8.08 4.94 1.17
CA ARG A 94 7.41 3.72 1.60
C ARG A 94 5.89 3.85 1.53
N ALA A 95 5.35 5.00 1.93
CA ALA A 95 3.92 5.28 1.79
C ALA A 95 3.46 5.30 0.34
N SER A 96 4.32 5.76 -0.59
CA SER A 96 4.02 5.71 -2.03
C SER A 96 3.89 4.28 -2.55
N VAL A 97 4.74 3.35 -2.10
CA VAL A 97 4.62 1.92 -2.46
C VAL A 97 3.30 1.34 -1.93
N ILE A 98 2.92 1.68 -0.68
CA ILE A 98 1.63 1.25 -0.11
C ILE A 98 0.46 1.79 -0.94
N ALA A 99 0.49 3.07 -1.32
CA ALA A 99 -0.57 3.68 -2.11
C ALA A 99 -0.65 3.13 -3.54
N GLU A 100 0.49 2.88 -4.18
CA GLU A 100 0.55 2.26 -5.50
C GLU A 100 0.01 0.83 -5.47
N GLY A 101 0.43 0.00 -4.50
CA GLY A 101 -0.09 -1.34 -4.30
C GLY A 101 -1.61 -1.34 -4.11
N ALA A 102 -2.13 -0.42 -3.29
CA ALA A 102 -3.56 -0.25 -3.11
C ALA A 102 -4.27 0.12 -4.42
N SER A 103 -3.70 1.06 -5.19
CA SER A 103 -4.27 1.51 -6.47
C SER A 103 -4.31 0.39 -7.52
N LEU A 104 -3.34 -0.51 -7.52
CA LEU A 104 -3.33 -1.68 -8.41
C LEU A 104 -4.40 -2.72 -8.05
N CYS A 105 -4.91 -2.71 -6.82
CA CYS A 105 -5.87 -3.69 -6.31
C CYS A 105 -7.27 -3.12 -6.09
N CYS A 106 -7.53 -1.83 -6.33
CA CYS A 106 -8.85 -1.22 -6.20
C CYS A 106 -9.40 -0.81 -7.57
N PHE A 107 -10.71 -0.97 -7.76
CA PHE A 107 -11.41 -0.67 -9.01
C PHE A 107 -12.70 0.10 -8.72
N GLU A 108 -13.19 0.88 -9.71
CA GLU A 108 -14.41 1.70 -9.56
C GLU A 108 -15.67 0.84 -9.29
N ASP A 109 -15.75 -0.34 -9.92
CA ASP A 109 -16.93 -1.20 -9.92
C ASP A 109 -16.81 -2.42 -8.99
N ALA A 110 -15.69 -2.61 -8.30
CA ALA A 110 -15.46 -3.73 -7.40
C ALA A 110 -15.27 -3.26 -5.96
N THR A 111 -15.87 -3.95 -5.00
CA THR A 111 -15.72 -3.66 -3.57
C THR A 111 -14.83 -4.71 -2.91
N ASP A 112 -13.76 -4.25 -2.29
CA ASP A 112 -12.86 -5.09 -1.48
C ASP A 112 -12.38 -4.31 -0.23
N PRO A 113 -13.15 -4.34 0.86
CA PRO A 113 -12.82 -3.60 2.08
C PRO A 113 -11.48 -4.01 2.72
N PHE A 114 -10.93 -5.17 2.35
CA PHE A 114 -9.63 -5.59 2.83
C PHE A 114 -8.53 -4.64 2.36
N VAL A 115 -8.55 -4.21 1.09
CA VAL A 115 -7.55 -3.28 0.53
C VAL A 115 -7.49 -1.98 1.33
N PHE A 116 -8.65 -1.40 1.68
CA PHE A 116 -8.69 -0.22 2.54
C PHE A 116 -8.13 -0.51 3.94
N SER A 117 -8.57 -1.61 4.55
CA SER A 117 -8.21 -1.93 5.94
C SER A 117 -6.71 -2.19 6.11
N ILE A 118 -6.11 -2.96 5.19
CA ILE A 118 -4.68 -3.27 5.24
C ILE A 118 -3.82 -2.04 4.94
N SER A 119 -4.23 -1.20 3.97
CA SER A 119 -3.51 0.03 3.61
C SER A 119 -3.56 1.07 4.74
N ALA A 120 -4.75 1.29 5.34
CA ALA A 120 -4.89 2.19 6.48
C ALA A 120 -4.03 1.74 7.66
N LYS A 121 -3.99 0.42 7.94
CA LYS A 121 -3.18 -0.13 9.02
C LYS A 121 -1.68 0.00 8.73
N ALA A 122 -1.24 -0.30 7.50
CA ALA A 122 0.16 -0.17 7.08
C ALA A 122 0.64 1.29 7.18
N LEU A 123 -0.13 2.25 6.65
CA LEU A 123 0.20 3.68 6.76
C LEU A 123 0.27 4.17 8.21
N ARG A 124 -0.62 3.69 9.08
CA ARG A 124 -0.62 4.05 10.51
C ARG A 124 0.63 3.53 11.21
N VAL A 125 1.02 2.28 10.99
CA VAL A 125 2.22 1.70 11.59
C VAL A 125 3.47 2.38 11.02
N LEU A 126 3.52 2.61 9.69
CA LEU A 126 4.62 3.34 9.04
C LEU A 126 4.86 4.70 9.69
N GLY A 127 3.80 5.47 9.96
CA GLY A 127 3.90 6.78 10.60
C GLY A 127 4.42 6.73 12.03
N SER A 128 4.38 5.58 12.72
CA SER A 128 4.94 5.41 14.06
C SER A 128 6.43 5.05 14.08
N LEU A 129 6.99 4.64 12.93
CA LEU A 129 8.38 4.16 12.85
C LEU A 129 9.41 5.30 12.73
N GLN A 130 8.98 6.53 12.45
CA GLN A 130 9.85 7.71 12.29
C GLN A 130 11.00 7.46 11.30
N ASP A 131 12.26 7.32 11.80
CA ASP A 131 13.46 7.14 10.97
C ASP A 131 13.99 5.70 10.99
N ASP A 132 13.18 4.73 11.43
CA ASP A 132 13.56 3.31 11.49
C ASP A 132 13.39 2.64 10.11
N CYS A 133 14.34 2.91 9.21
CA CYS A 133 14.30 2.40 7.85
C CYS A 133 14.18 0.89 7.74
N PRO A 134 14.92 0.05 8.52
CA PRO A 134 14.78 -1.40 8.43
C PRO A 134 13.37 -1.90 8.71
N HIS A 135 12.69 -1.35 9.73
CA HIS A 135 11.30 -1.72 10.01
C HIS A 135 10.31 -1.13 9.01
N MET A 136 10.59 0.05 8.42
CA MET A 136 9.79 0.57 7.32
C MET A 136 9.85 -0.35 6.10
N ASP A 137 11.02 -0.86 5.73
CA ASP A 137 11.21 -1.78 4.61
C ASP A 137 10.52 -3.12 4.87
N LEU A 138 10.70 -3.69 6.06
CA LEU A 138 10.02 -4.90 6.49
C LEU A 138 8.49 -4.77 6.45
N LEU A 139 7.97 -3.63 6.91
CA LEU A 139 6.54 -3.32 6.88
C LEU A 139 6.00 -3.29 5.44
N VAL A 140 6.72 -2.62 4.53
CA VAL A 140 6.30 -2.52 3.12
C VAL A 140 6.37 -3.88 2.44
N ALA A 141 7.44 -4.66 2.65
CA ALA A 141 7.53 -6.02 2.15
C ALA A 141 6.34 -6.86 2.63
N ALA A 142 6.04 -6.83 3.95
CA ALA A 142 4.90 -7.55 4.50
C ALA A 142 3.56 -7.07 3.91
N TYR A 143 3.40 -5.77 3.68
CA TYR A 143 2.20 -5.22 3.04
C TYR A 143 2.01 -5.77 1.63
N VAL A 144 3.06 -5.74 0.80
CA VAL A 144 3.00 -6.26 -0.57
C VAL A 144 2.68 -7.76 -0.58
N PHE A 145 3.38 -8.57 0.23
CA PHE A 145 3.13 -10.01 0.31
C PHE A 145 1.71 -10.35 0.77
N LYS A 146 1.17 -9.62 1.76
CA LYS A 146 -0.21 -9.80 2.24
C LYS A 146 -1.22 -9.41 1.17
N LEU A 147 -1.00 -8.30 0.47
CA LEU A 147 -1.87 -7.82 -0.60
C LEU A 147 -1.88 -8.81 -1.78
N LEU A 148 -0.71 -9.24 -2.25
CA LEU A 148 -0.58 -10.26 -3.30
C LEU A 148 -1.25 -11.58 -2.90
N SER A 149 -1.07 -12.03 -1.65
CA SER A 149 -1.74 -13.23 -1.15
C SER A 149 -3.25 -13.11 -1.14
N HIS A 150 -3.78 -11.93 -0.84
CA HIS A 150 -5.22 -11.66 -0.85
C HIS A 150 -5.81 -11.72 -2.26
N VAL A 151 -5.11 -11.16 -3.25
CA VAL A 151 -5.56 -11.18 -4.65
C VAL A 151 -5.20 -12.48 -5.40
N GLY A 152 -4.75 -13.52 -4.71
CA GLY A 152 -4.55 -14.85 -5.25
C GLY A 152 -3.11 -15.21 -5.66
N TYR A 153 -2.14 -14.32 -5.44
CA TYR A 153 -0.72 -14.55 -5.74
C TYR A 153 0.08 -14.91 -4.47
N ARG A 154 -0.49 -15.79 -3.63
CA ARG A 154 0.20 -16.24 -2.42
C ARG A 154 1.41 -17.11 -2.80
N PRO A 155 2.65 -16.73 -2.41
CA PRO A 155 3.82 -17.55 -2.71
C PRO A 155 3.84 -18.84 -1.89
N ASP A 156 4.37 -19.93 -2.49
CA ASP A 156 4.68 -21.12 -1.74
C ASP A 156 6.07 -21.00 -1.10
N LEU A 157 6.08 -21.03 0.23
CA LEU A 157 7.28 -20.86 1.06
C LEU A 157 7.62 -22.15 1.84
N SER A 158 6.93 -23.24 1.57
CA SER A 158 7.10 -24.50 2.29
C SER A 158 8.26 -25.35 1.75
N SER A 159 8.32 -25.52 0.44
CA SER A 159 9.29 -26.36 -0.28
C SER A 159 9.60 -25.74 -1.65
N CYS A 160 10.55 -26.32 -2.39
CA CYS A 160 10.85 -25.89 -3.75
C CYS A 160 9.63 -26.04 -4.64
N VAL A 161 9.15 -24.93 -5.24
CA VAL A 161 7.94 -24.91 -6.07
C VAL A 161 8.05 -25.78 -7.34
N ALA A 162 9.27 -26.12 -7.75
CA ALA A 162 9.52 -26.91 -8.94
C ALA A 162 9.69 -28.43 -8.67
N CYS A 163 10.33 -28.83 -7.55
CA CYS A 163 10.64 -30.24 -7.29
C CYS A 163 10.28 -30.72 -5.88
N GLY A 164 9.82 -29.84 -4.98
CA GLY A 164 9.46 -30.21 -3.61
C GLY A 164 10.64 -30.35 -2.63
N ASP A 165 11.87 -30.07 -3.05
CA ASP A 165 13.06 -30.15 -2.18
C ASP A 165 12.93 -29.18 -0.99
N PRO A 166 13.21 -29.61 0.25
CA PRO A 166 13.20 -28.72 1.43
C PRO A 166 14.42 -27.80 1.53
N ALA A 167 15.50 -28.03 0.77
CA ALA A 167 16.72 -27.22 0.78
C ALA A 167 16.53 -25.95 -0.07
N LEU A 168 16.05 -24.87 0.55
CA LEU A 168 15.66 -23.64 -0.11
C LEU A 168 16.79 -22.61 -0.03
N ALA A 169 17.14 -22.01 -1.17
CA ALA A 169 18.22 -21.04 -1.28
C ALA A 169 17.92 -19.88 -2.25
N PHE A 170 16.76 -19.88 -2.91
CA PHE A 170 16.37 -18.83 -3.84
C PHE A 170 14.87 -18.53 -3.69
N PHE A 171 14.49 -17.28 -3.99
CA PHE A 171 13.10 -16.88 -4.18
C PHE A 171 12.90 -16.42 -5.63
N SER A 172 11.73 -16.69 -6.17
CA SER A 172 11.34 -16.19 -7.49
C SER A 172 9.87 -15.79 -7.49
N ALA A 173 9.61 -14.49 -7.74
CA ALA A 173 8.26 -13.99 -7.91
C ALA A 173 7.57 -14.63 -9.13
N SER A 174 8.29 -14.82 -10.23
CA SER A 174 7.75 -15.44 -11.45
C SER A 174 7.43 -16.92 -11.29
N ALA A 175 8.21 -17.66 -10.47
CA ALA A 175 7.92 -19.05 -10.13
C ALA A 175 6.86 -19.19 -9.02
N GLY A 176 6.55 -18.08 -8.32
CA GLY A 176 5.55 -18.05 -7.26
C GLY A 176 6.02 -18.60 -5.92
N GLY A 177 7.33 -18.54 -5.60
CA GLY A 177 7.82 -18.96 -4.29
C GLY A 177 9.30 -19.34 -4.22
N LEU A 178 9.63 -20.21 -3.27
CA LEU A 178 11.01 -20.63 -2.99
C LEU A 178 11.48 -21.75 -3.90
N LEU A 179 12.78 -21.74 -4.18
CA LEU A 179 13.46 -22.72 -5.06
C LEU A 179 14.71 -23.28 -4.37
N CYS A 180 15.05 -24.54 -4.68
CA CYS A 180 16.36 -25.10 -4.39
C CYS A 180 17.40 -24.62 -5.41
N SER A 181 18.69 -24.74 -5.09
CA SER A 181 19.78 -24.30 -5.97
C SER A 181 19.76 -24.93 -7.35
N SER A 182 19.37 -26.20 -7.45
CA SER A 182 19.30 -26.92 -8.73
C SER A 182 18.22 -26.37 -9.65
N CYS A 183 17.02 -26.08 -9.13
CA CYS A 183 15.89 -25.58 -9.91
C CYS A 183 16.05 -24.09 -10.24
N ALA A 184 16.62 -23.30 -9.34
CA ALA A 184 16.87 -21.88 -9.55
C ALA A 184 17.74 -21.59 -10.79
N ALA A 185 18.68 -22.48 -11.13
CA ALA A 185 19.53 -22.34 -12.31
C ALA A 185 18.74 -22.28 -13.64
N SER A 186 17.51 -22.77 -13.67
CA SER A 186 16.63 -22.76 -14.86
C SER A 186 15.56 -21.67 -14.81
N VAL A 187 15.50 -20.86 -13.74
CA VAL A 187 14.49 -19.81 -13.55
C VAL A 187 15.15 -18.43 -13.62
N ALA A 188 14.82 -17.67 -14.65
CA ALA A 188 15.30 -16.31 -14.77
C ALA A 188 14.76 -15.40 -13.65
N GLY A 189 15.62 -14.54 -13.08
CA GLY A 189 15.23 -13.63 -11.99
C GLY A 189 14.99 -14.33 -10.64
N ALA A 190 15.59 -15.51 -10.43
CA ALA A 190 15.63 -16.13 -9.11
C ALA A 190 16.71 -15.42 -8.26
N GLU A 191 16.31 -14.87 -7.13
CA GLU A 191 17.16 -14.12 -6.18
C GLU A 191 17.63 -15.06 -5.06
N ALA A 192 18.93 -14.98 -4.73
CA ALA A 192 19.49 -15.79 -3.65
C ALA A 192 18.99 -15.31 -2.29
N VAL A 193 18.55 -16.25 -1.46
CA VAL A 193 18.09 -16.01 -0.10
C VAL A 193 18.78 -16.97 0.86
N ASP A 194 19.18 -16.46 2.02
CA ASP A 194 19.72 -17.28 3.11
C ASP A 194 18.60 -17.83 4.01
N ALA A 195 19.00 -18.61 5.01
CA ALA A 195 18.05 -19.22 5.95
C ALA A 195 17.28 -18.18 6.78
N GLU A 196 17.90 -17.03 7.07
CA GLU A 196 17.25 -15.95 7.80
C GLU A 196 16.18 -15.29 6.95
N ALA A 197 16.48 -14.93 5.69
CA ALA A 197 15.52 -14.38 4.74
C ALA A 197 14.35 -15.36 4.48
N VAL A 198 14.61 -16.66 4.37
CA VAL A 198 13.53 -17.68 4.26
C VAL A 198 12.62 -17.66 5.49
N ASN A 199 13.16 -17.55 6.70
CA ASN A 199 12.36 -17.45 7.91
C ASN A 199 11.51 -16.17 7.93
N TRP A 200 12.09 -15.03 7.52
CA TRP A 200 11.37 -13.78 7.40
C TRP A 200 10.25 -13.85 6.37
N LEU A 201 10.51 -14.38 5.17
CA LEU A 201 9.47 -14.58 4.14
C LEU A 201 8.27 -15.36 4.71
N ARG A 202 8.54 -16.42 5.48
CA ARG A 202 7.50 -17.20 6.16
C ARG A 202 6.76 -16.41 7.23
N ALA A 203 7.42 -15.46 7.89
CA ALA A 203 6.86 -14.62 8.95
C ALA A 203 6.01 -13.46 8.40
N LEU A 204 6.29 -12.94 7.19
CA LEU A 204 5.60 -11.78 6.60
C LEU A 204 4.08 -11.97 6.51
N LEU A 205 3.60 -13.19 6.23
CA LEU A 205 2.18 -13.45 6.04
C LEU A 205 1.39 -13.62 7.36
N PRO A 206 1.82 -14.47 8.33
CA PRO A 206 1.06 -14.72 9.55
C PRO A 206 1.16 -13.59 10.58
N LEU A 207 2.33 -12.94 10.70
CA LEU A 207 2.49 -11.87 11.69
C LEU A 207 1.76 -10.59 11.27
N THR A 208 1.16 -9.92 12.24
CA THR A 208 0.59 -8.57 12.02
C THR A 208 1.70 -7.54 11.86
N PHE A 209 1.38 -6.35 11.32
CA PHE A 209 2.36 -5.27 11.21
C PHE A 209 2.90 -4.83 12.58
N ASP A 210 2.03 -4.79 13.61
CA ASP A 210 2.44 -4.41 14.96
C ASP A 210 3.38 -5.47 15.58
N GLU A 211 3.22 -6.77 15.27
CA GLU A 211 4.13 -7.83 15.72
C GLU A 211 5.45 -7.82 14.95
N LEU A 212 5.42 -7.56 13.64
CA LEU A 212 6.63 -7.50 12.80
C LEU A 212 7.60 -6.41 13.27
N VAL A 213 7.09 -5.22 13.58
CA VAL A 213 7.93 -4.08 14.01
C VAL A 213 8.49 -4.22 15.42
N LEU A 214 8.09 -5.24 16.16
CA LEU A 214 8.67 -5.60 17.47
C LEU A 214 9.82 -6.62 17.35
N GLN A 215 10.01 -7.23 16.18
CA GLN A 215 11.08 -8.18 15.93
C GLN A 215 12.36 -7.44 15.54
N HIS A 216 13.51 -7.99 15.91
CA HIS A 216 14.79 -7.45 15.46
C HIS A 216 15.04 -7.86 14.00
N VAL A 217 15.28 -6.90 13.13
CA VAL A 217 15.66 -7.10 11.73
C VAL A 217 16.88 -6.22 11.41
N ASP A 218 17.87 -6.80 10.74
CA ASP A 218 19.01 -6.03 10.26
C ASP A 218 18.71 -5.37 8.89
N THR A 219 19.49 -4.34 8.56
CA THR A 219 19.32 -3.57 7.32
C THR A 219 19.51 -4.41 6.04
N GLY A 220 20.43 -5.38 6.07
CA GLY A 220 20.68 -6.24 4.90
C GLY A 220 19.48 -7.11 4.59
N THR A 221 18.93 -7.78 5.59
CA THR A 221 17.74 -8.62 5.48
C THR A 221 16.51 -7.80 5.07
N SER A 222 16.27 -6.64 5.67
CA SER A 222 15.11 -5.82 5.33
C SER A 222 15.17 -5.30 3.87
N ASN A 223 16.34 -4.86 3.41
CA ASN A 223 16.55 -4.46 2.03
C ASN A 223 16.33 -5.61 1.04
N LEU A 224 16.83 -6.81 1.36
CA LEU A 224 16.60 -7.99 0.54
C LEU A 224 15.10 -8.29 0.43
N LEU A 225 14.38 -8.34 1.55
CA LEU A 225 12.93 -8.62 1.56
C LEU A 225 12.11 -7.61 0.78
N LEU A 226 12.54 -6.34 0.76
CA LEU A 226 11.89 -5.29 -0.03
C LEU A 226 12.20 -5.40 -1.52
N ALA A 227 13.35 -5.96 -1.89
CA ALA A 227 13.77 -6.12 -3.29
C ALA A 227 13.16 -7.36 -3.98
N LEU A 228 12.70 -8.36 -3.20
CA LEU A 228 12.06 -9.59 -3.72
C LEU A 228 10.63 -9.35 -4.21
#